data_3bdd9927237c6f85220237c067f55144
#
_entry.id   3bdd9927237c6f85220237c067f55144
#
_cell.length_a   1.000
_cell.length_b   1.000
_cell.length_c   1.000
_cell.angle_alpha   90.00
_cell.angle_beta   90.00
_cell.angle_gamma   90.00
#
_symmetry.space_group_name_H-M   'P 1'
#
loop_
_entity.id
_entity.type
_entity.pdbx_description
1 polymer ?
#
loop_
_entity_poly.entity_id
_entity_poly.type
_entity_poly.pdbx_seq_one_letter_code
_entity_poly.pdbx_strand_id
1 'polypeptide(L)'
;ELLRIVAMVMIICCHFFTYNDFGPTNIFSTKILGLSMLRLGGKTGVILFVMITGYFMISKPFKWKRIMDLSRQTIFFSIVMALLAFVTEGIRPGVVGVLKIVFPLLLENYWFPTDFALILLLSPILNKLVHHNDKRLLFYDL
;
A
#
# COMPACT_ATOMS: atom_id res chain seq x y z
N GLU A 1 -11.63 -5.20 -10.77
CA GLU A 1 -10.91 -3.94 -10.99
C GLU A 1 -11.58 -2.74 -10.31
N LEU A 2 -12.92 -2.57 -10.39
CA LEU A 2 -13.64 -1.46 -9.75
C LEU A 2 -13.33 -1.35 -8.26
N LEU A 3 -13.39 -2.46 -7.52
CA LEU A 3 -13.09 -2.48 -6.07
C LEU A 3 -11.66 -2.03 -5.76
N ARG A 4 -10.69 -2.32 -6.63
CA ARG A 4 -9.31 -1.83 -6.46
C ARG A 4 -9.24 -0.31 -6.63
N ILE A 5 -9.95 0.23 -7.60
CA ILE A 5 -10.02 1.68 -7.82
C ILE A 5 -10.64 2.35 -6.60
N VAL A 6 -11.75 1.81 -6.09
CA VAL A 6 -12.40 2.33 -4.86
C VAL A 6 -11.45 2.28 -3.67
N ALA A 7 -10.76 1.15 -3.45
CA ALA A 7 -9.79 1.00 -2.39
C ALA A 7 -8.65 2.04 -2.50
N MET A 8 -8.12 2.27 -3.71
CA MET A 8 -7.09 3.29 -3.94
C MET A 8 -7.60 4.71 -3.68
N VAL A 9 -8.81 5.04 -4.12
CA VAL A 9 -9.43 6.34 -3.84
C VAL A 9 -9.59 6.55 -2.33
N MET A 10 -10.04 5.54 -1.58
CA MET A 10 -10.15 5.61 -0.11
C MET A 10 -8.79 5.87 0.55
N ILE A 11 -7.71 5.23 0.08
CA ILE A 11 -6.36 5.45 0.59
C ILE A 11 -5.90 6.88 0.29
N ILE A 12 -6.08 7.36 -0.94
CA ILE A 12 -5.70 8.72 -1.36
C ILE A 12 -6.45 9.76 -0.53
N CYS A 13 -7.76 9.62 -0.38
CA CYS A 13 -8.57 10.50 0.45
C CYS A 13 -8.06 10.54 1.90
N CYS A 14 -7.76 9.38 2.49
CA CYS A 14 -7.22 9.31 3.84
C CYS A 14 -5.89 10.07 3.98
N HIS A 15 -4.97 9.89 3.03
CA HIS A 15 -3.70 10.60 3.01
C HIS A 15 -3.91 12.11 2.88
N PHE A 16 -4.76 12.54 1.94
CA PHE A 16 -5.09 13.94 1.75
C PHE A 16 -5.57 14.59 3.05
N PHE A 17 -6.49 13.95 3.78
CA PHE A 17 -7.01 14.48 5.04
C PHE A 17 -6.07 14.33 6.23
N THR A 18 -5.08 13.44 6.15
CA THR A 18 -4.10 13.25 7.23
C THR A 18 -2.98 14.28 7.16
N TYR A 19 -2.57 14.66 5.95
CA TYR A 19 -1.41 15.53 5.74
C TYR A 19 -1.75 16.99 5.45
N ASN A 20 -3.04 17.33 5.25
CA ASN A 20 -3.45 18.72 5.09
C ASN A 20 -4.04 19.25 6.40
N ASP A 21 -3.66 20.48 6.77
CA ASP A 21 -4.25 21.19 7.89
C ASP A 21 -5.50 21.96 7.42
N PHE A 22 -6.65 21.59 7.97
CA PHE A 22 -7.93 22.23 7.67
C PHE A 22 -8.31 23.34 8.66
N GLY A 23 -7.35 23.77 9.46
CA GLY A 23 -7.50 24.84 10.45
C GLY A 23 -8.25 24.41 11.72
N PRO A 24 -8.42 25.33 12.69
CA PRO A 24 -9.12 25.06 13.94
C PRO A 24 -10.61 24.83 13.68
N THR A 25 -11.00 23.58 13.81
CA THR A 25 -12.38 23.15 13.60
C THR A 25 -12.96 22.68 14.93
N ASN A 26 -14.17 23.16 15.28
CA ASN A 26 -14.88 22.70 16.45
C ASN A 26 -15.17 21.20 16.32
N ILE A 27 -14.85 20.42 17.37
CA ILE A 27 -14.95 18.96 17.41
C ILE A 27 -16.36 18.42 17.00
N PHE A 28 -17.41 19.22 17.15
CA PHE A 28 -18.78 18.91 16.81
C PHE A 28 -19.25 19.46 15.45
N SER A 29 -18.34 19.94 14.60
CA SER A 29 -18.71 20.42 13.26
C SER A 29 -19.02 19.25 12.33
N THR A 30 -20.08 19.36 11.54
CA THR A 30 -20.46 18.39 10.48
C THR A 30 -19.32 18.16 9.50
N LYS A 31 -18.47 19.18 9.29
CA LYS A 31 -17.24 19.07 8.48
C LYS A 31 -16.27 18.07 9.07
N ILE A 32 -16.01 18.10 10.39
CA ILE A 32 -15.10 17.15 11.05
C ILE A 32 -15.64 15.73 10.99
N LEU A 33 -16.95 15.55 11.17
CA LEU A 33 -17.56 14.23 11.10
C LEU A 33 -17.34 13.60 9.71
N GLY A 34 -17.57 14.36 8.63
CA GLY A 34 -17.30 13.92 7.26
C GLY A 34 -15.82 13.63 6.99
N LEU A 35 -14.92 14.50 7.48
CA LEU A 35 -13.48 14.32 7.38
C LEU A 35 -12.99 13.06 8.12
N SER A 36 -13.54 12.81 9.31
CA SER A 36 -13.21 11.63 10.12
C SER A 36 -13.66 10.33 9.45
N MET A 37 -14.82 10.33 8.78
CA MET A 37 -15.28 9.17 8.00
C MET A 37 -14.34 8.86 6.82
N LEU A 38 -13.86 9.88 6.13
CA LEU A 38 -12.88 9.70 5.04
C LEU A 38 -11.54 9.17 5.56
N ARG A 39 -11.13 9.57 6.75
CA ARG A 39 -9.92 9.06 7.42
C ARG A 39 -10.03 7.57 7.79
N LEU A 40 -11.20 7.12 8.27
CA LEU A 40 -11.48 5.71 8.54
C LEU A 40 -11.39 4.84 7.28
N GLY A 41 -11.75 5.41 6.12
CA GLY A 41 -11.68 4.73 4.83
C GLY A 41 -10.28 4.26 4.43
N GLY A 42 -9.22 4.91 4.91
CA GLY A 42 -7.84 4.57 4.53
C GLY A 42 -7.43 3.15 4.93
N LYS A 43 -7.64 2.76 6.19
CA LYS A 43 -7.33 1.40 6.66
C LYS A 43 -8.21 0.36 5.97
N THR A 44 -9.49 0.64 5.80
CA THR A 44 -10.42 -0.23 5.05
C THR A 44 -9.98 -0.39 3.60
N GLY A 45 -9.54 0.69 2.94
CA GLY A 45 -9.00 0.65 1.58
C GLY A 45 -7.78 -0.24 1.46
N VAL A 46 -6.83 -0.16 2.40
CA VAL A 46 -5.64 -1.02 2.43
C VAL A 46 -6.04 -2.49 2.59
N ILE A 47 -6.92 -2.81 3.53
CA ILE A 47 -7.39 -4.17 3.77
C ILE A 47 -8.07 -4.73 2.51
N LEU A 48 -9.00 -3.97 1.91
CA LEU A 48 -9.68 -4.36 0.67
C LEU A 48 -8.68 -4.61 -0.46
N PHE A 49 -7.69 -3.73 -0.64
CA PHE A 49 -6.69 -3.87 -1.69
C PHE A 49 -5.85 -5.15 -1.50
N VAL A 50 -5.42 -5.42 -0.26
CA VAL A 50 -4.65 -6.62 0.09
C VAL A 50 -5.49 -7.88 -0.11
N MET A 51 -6.74 -7.90 0.37
CA MET A 51 -7.65 -9.05 0.22
C MET A 51 -7.93 -9.36 -1.25
N ILE A 52 -8.25 -8.36 -2.06
CA ILE A 52 -8.49 -8.54 -3.50
C ILE A 52 -7.24 -9.09 -4.18
N THR A 53 -6.08 -8.56 -3.83
CA THR A 53 -4.81 -9.02 -4.39
C THR A 53 -4.51 -10.45 -3.97
N GLY A 54 -4.69 -10.78 -2.69
CA GLY A 54 -4.53 -12.14 -2.16
C GLY A 54 -5.43 -13.13 -2.87
N TYR A 55 -6.73 -12.81 -3.04
CA TYR A 55 -7.68 -13.64 -3.77
C TYR A 55 -7.21 -13.98 -5.19
N PHE A 56 -6.73 -12.99 -5.95
CA PHE A 56 -6.24 -13.23 -7.30
C PHE A 56 -4.86 -13.89 -7.36
N MET A 57 -4.14 -13.96 -6.24
CA MET A 57 -2.80 -14.56 -6.17
C MET A 57 -2.79 -16.00 -5.67
N ILE A 58 -3.84 -16.48 -4.99
CA ILE A 58 -3.92 -17.85 -4.44
C ILE A 58 -3.56 -18.92 -5.46
N SER A 59 -4.03 -18.79 -6.71
CA SER A 59 -3.81 -19.78 -7.77
C SER A 59 -2.66 -19.43 -8.70
N LYS A 60 -1.87 -18.40 -8.41
CA LYS A 60 -0.81 -17.95 -9.31
C LYS A 60 0.57 -18.29 -8.79
N PRO A 61 1.46 -18.83 -9.65
CA PRO A 61 2.84 -19.10 -9.24
C PRO A 61 3.56 -17.81 -8.86
N PHE A 62 4.47 -17.94 -7.89
CA PHE A 62 5.37 -16.86 -7.51
C PHE A 62 6.25 -16.46 -8.70
N LYS A 63 6.38 -15.15 -8.94
CA LYS A 63 7.24 -14.61 -9.99
C LYS A 63 8.04 -13.43 -9.45
N TRP A 64 9.35 -13.55 -9.42
CA TRP A 64 10.28 -12.47 -9.07
C TRP A 64 10.04 -11.18 -9.86
N LYS A 65 9.61 -11.31 -11.11
CA LYS A 65 9.27 -10.17 -11.97
C LYS A 65 8.30 -9.20 -11.31
N ARG A 66 7.31 -9.70 -10.54
CA ARG A 66 6.34 -8.82 -9.87
C ARG A 66 6.99 -7.91 -8.84
N ILE A 67 7.95 -8.45 -8.08
CA ILE A 67 8.70 -7.67 -7.07
C ILE A 67 9.61 -6.67 -7.78
N MET A 68 10.27 -7.07 -8.86
CA MET A 68 11.11 -6.17 -9.64
C MET A 68 10.30 -5.05 -10.31
N ASP A 69 9.11 -5.34 -10.82
CA ASP A 69 8.22 -4.35 -11.42
C ASP A 69 7.73 -3.35 -10.36
N LEU A 70 7.33 -3.84 -9.17
CA LEU A 70 6.98 -3.00 -8.04
C LEU A 70 8.14 -2.10 -7.61
N SER A 71 9.34 -2.68 -7.47
CA SER A 71 10.55 -1.96 -7.10
C SER A 71 10.88 -0.84 -8.09
N ARG A 72 10.85 -1.14 -9.39
CA ARG A 72 11.10 -0.14 -10.45
C ARG A 72 10.07 1.00 -10.42
N GLN A 73 8.80 0.68 -10.24
CA GLN A 73 7.76 1.69 -10.13
C GLN A 73 7.97 2.58 -8.90
N THR A 74 8.27 1.97 -7.74
CA THR A 74 8.48 2.73 -6.51
C THR A 74 9.73 3.61 -6.61
N ILE A 75 10.83 3.12 -7.19
CA ILE A 75 12.05 3.92 -7.42
C ILE A 75 11.75 5.08 -8.37
N PHE A 76 11.03 4.82 -9.48
CA PHE A 76 10.66 5.87 -10.42
C PHE A 76 9.89 7.00 -9.75
N PHE A 77 8.83 6.67 -9.00
CA PHE A 77 8.06 7.68 -8.27
C PHE A 77 8.88 8.38 -7.19
N SER A 78 9.77 7.67 -6.50
CA SER A 78 10.67 8.25 -5.51
C SER A 78 11.60 9.31 -6.13
N ILE A 79 12.14 9.03 -7.31
CA ILE A 79 12.97 9.98 -8.07
C ILE A 79 12.15 11.20 -8.50
N VAL A 80 10.95 10.97 -9.07
CA VAL A 80 10.06 12.06 -9.52
C VAL A 80 9.70 12.98 -8.36
N MET A 81 9.33 12.42 -7.20
CA MET A 81 8.98 13.20 -6.02
C MET A 81 10.20 13.98 -5.46
N ALA A 82 11.38 13.38 -5.46
CA ALA A 82 12.61 14.06 -5.06
C ALA A 82 12.96 15.23 -6.00
N LEU A 83 12.79 15.05 -7.30
CA LEU A 83 12.98 16.12 -8.28
C LEU A 83 11.97 17.26 -8.11
N LEU A 84 10.71 16.92 -7.87
CA LEU A 84 9.67 17.93 -7.59
C LEU A 84 10.01 18.73 -6.33
N ALA A 85 10.37 18.08 -5.22
CA ALA A 85 10.77 18.74 -3.99
C ALA A 85 12.01 19.63 -4.19
N PHE A 86 12.97 19.19 -5.01
CA PHE A 86 14.12 20.01 -5.36
C PHE A 86 13.74 21.28 -6.15
N VAL A 87 12.84 21.15 -7.12
CA VAL A 87 12.41 22.26 -8.01
C VAL A 87 11.52 23.25 -7.25
N THR A 88 10.60 22.76 -6.41
CA THR A 88 9.61 23.61 -5.72
C THR A 88 10.13 24.22 -4.44
N GLU A 89 10.90 23.47 -3.66
CA GLU A 89 11.30 23.85 -2.31
C GLU A 89 12.83 23.99 -2.16
N GLY A 90 13.60 23.66 -3.19
CA GLY A 90 15.05 23.69 -3.17
C GLY A 90 15.69 22.66 -2.22
N ILE A 91 14.91 21.67 -1.76
CA ILE A 91 15.35 20.64 -0.82
C ILE A 91 16.37 19.73 -1.50
N ARG A 92 17.59 19.68 -0.97
CA ARG A 92 18.64 18.76 -1.43
C ARG A 92 18.68 17.55 -0.52
N PRO A 93 18.44 16.33 -1.05
CA PRO A 93 18.54 15.14 -0.21
C PRO A 93 19.98 14.92 0.24
N GLY A 94 20.20 14.78 1.55
CA GLY A 94 21.46 14.31 2.09
C GLY A 94 21.72 12.84 1.73
N VAL A 95 22.87 12.28 2.14
CA VAL A 95 23.27 10.89 1.84
C VAL A 95 22.17 9.89 2.18
N VAL A 96 21.55 10.01 3.36
CA VAL A 96 20.43 9.14 3.79
C VAL A 96 19.21 9.34 2.90
N GLY A 97 18.93 10.57 2.46
CA GLY A 97 17.84 10.86 1.53
C GLY A 97 18.05 10.19 0.17
N VAL A 98 19.27 10.25 -0.37
CA VAL A 98 19.63 9.57 -1.63
C VAL A 98 19.47 8.05 -1.49
N LEU A 99 19.91 7.46 -0.38
CA LEU A 99 19.73 6.02 -0.14
C LEU A 99 18.25 5.63 -0.08
N LYS A 100 17.41 6.44 0.55
CA LYS A 100 15.95 6.22 0.60
C LYS A 100 15.29 6.34 -0.78
N ILE A 101 15.80 7.19 -1.65
CA ILE A 101 15.30 7.33 -3.04
C ILE A 101 15.66 6.10 -3.87
N VAL A 102 16.89 5.59 -3.72
CA VAL A 102 17.39 4.44 -4.50
C VAL A 102 16.86 3.10 -3.97
N PHE A 103 16.69 2.98 -2.65
CA PHE A 103 16.23 1.76 -2.01
C PHE A 103 14.92 1.99 -1.20
N PRO A 104 13.85 2.47 -1.84
CA PRO A 104 12.64 2.89 -1.14
C PRO A 104 11.91 1.76 -0.42
N LEU A 105 12.00 0.53 -0.93
CA LEU A 105 11.37 -0.65 -0.32
C LEU A 105 12.15 -1.17 0.90
N LEU A 106 13.49 -1.07 0.88
CA LEU A 106 14.33 -1.58 1.98
C LEU A 106 14.40 -0.60 3.15
N LEU A 107 14.33 0.69 2.87
CA LEU A 107 14.44 1.76 3.87
C LEU A 107 13.08 2.33 4.27
N GLU A 108 12.01 1.60 4.00
CA GLU A 108 10.62 1.92 4.39
C GLU A 108 10.21 3.37 4.07
N ASN A 109 10.72 3.92 2.97
CA ASN A 109 10.36 5.27 2.55
C ASN A 109 8.85 5.36 2.21
N TYR A 110 8.28 4.25 1.75
CA TYR A 110 6.87 4.08 1.46
C TYR A 110 6.38 2.77 2.08
N TRP A 111 5.73 2.84 3.23
CA TRP A 111 5.28 1.68 4.00
C TRP A 111 4.42 0.69 3.19
N PHE A 112 3.47 1.19 2.38
CA PHE A 112 2.54 0.34 1.62
C PHE A 112 3.22 -0.53 0.55
N PRO A 113 4.10 -0.02 -0.35
CA PRO A 113 4.86 -0.85 -1.27
C PRO A 113 5.77 -1.86 -0.57
N THR A 114 6.34 -1.51 0.57
CA THR A 114 7.18 -2.42 1.37
C THR A 114 6.36 -3.58 1.92
N ASP A 115 5.23 -3.31 2.58
CA ASP A 115 4.32 -4.33 3.07
C ASP A 115 3.77 -5.21 1.94
N PHE A 116 3.45 -4.59 0.80
CA PHE A 116 2.99 -5.32 -0.38
C PHE A 116 4.07 -6.24 -0.96
N ALA A 117 5.33 -5.82 -0.99
CA ALA A 117 6.46 -6.65 -1.39
C ALA A 117 6.65 -7.85 -0.43
N LEU A 118 6.48 -7.66 0.88
CA LEU A 118 6.50 -8.74 1.87
C LEU A 118 5.38 -9.76 1.64
N ILE A 119 4.16 -9.30 1.37
CA ILE A 119 3.03 -10.19 1.04
C ILE A 119 3.34 -11.00 -0.23
N LEU A 120 3.92 -10.37 -1.26
CA LEU A 120 4.34 -11.06 -2.47
C LEU A 120 5.40 -12.14 -2.19
N LEU A 121 6.37 -11.85 -1.34
CA LEU A 121 7.42 -12.81 -0.91
C LEU A 121 6.85 -13.97 -0.12
N LEU A 122 5.88 -13.71 0.76
CA LEU A 122 5.21 -14.74 1.58
C LEU A 122 4.15 -15.54 0.79
N SER A 123 3.75 -15.09 -0.40
CA SER A 123 2.70 -15.74 -1.19
C SER A 123 2.90 -17.24 -1.43
N PRO A 124 4.11 -17.80 -1.69
CA PRO A 124 4.27 -19.23 -1.87
C PRO A 124 4.00 -20.03 -0.59
N ILE A 125 4.32 -19.47 0.58
CA ILE A 125 4.04 -20.09 1.88
C ILE A 125 2.55 -20.05 2.16
N LEU A 126 1.92 -18.90 1.96
CA LEU A 126 0.47 -18.72 2.14
C LEU A 126 -0.34 -19.65 1.22
N ASN A 127 0.06 -19.76 -0.05
CA ASN A 127 -0.60 -20.67 -1.00
C ASN A 127 -0.48 -22.13 -0.57
N LYS A 128 0.67 -22.56 -0.04
CA LYS A 128 0.83 -23.93 0.50
C LYS A 128 -0.08 -24.19 1.69
N LEU A 129 -0.23 -23.22 2.59
CA LEU A 129 -1.11 -23.35 3.76
C LEU A 129 -2.59 -23.45 3.34
N VAL A 130 -3.02 -22.62 2.40
CA VAL A 130 -4.40 -22.65 1.88
C VAL A 130 -4.69 -24.01 1.21
N HIS A 131 -3.84 -24.46 0.30
CA HIS A 131 -4.03 -25.75 -0.38
C HIS A 131 -3.91 -26.96 0.54
N HIS A 132 -3.15 -26.85 1.64
CA HIS A 132 -3.08 -27.94 2.62
C HIS A 132 -4.37 -28.03 3.46
N ASN A 133 -4.98 -26.90 3.79
CA ASN A 133 -6.26 -26.87 4.50
C ASN A 133 -7.44 -27.35 3.64
N ASP A 134 -7.48 -27.02 2.34
CA ASP A 134 -8.52 -27.52 1.43
C ASP A 134 -8.55 -29.07 1.39
N LYS A 135 -7.38 -29.71 1.40
CA LYS A 135 -7.30 -31.18 1.46
C LYS A 135 -7.82 -31.75 2.79
N ARG A 136 -7.65 -31.04 3.90
CA ARG A 136 -8.18 -31.47 5.20
C ARG A 136 -9.69 -31.34 5.31
N LEU A 137 -10.26 -30.26 4.76
CA LEU A 137 -11.71 -30.04 4.75
C LEU A 137 -12.44 -31.12 3.94
N LEU A 138 -11.85 -31.59 2.84
CA LEU A 138 -12.38 -32.71 2.03
C LEU A 138 -12.39 -34.06 2.78
N PHE A 139 -11.60 -34.23 3.85
CA PHE A 139 -11.58 -35.44 4.68
C PHE A 139 -12.57 -35.40 5.85
N TYR A 140 -13.17 -34.26 6.17
CA TYR A 140 -14.17 -34.14 7.23
C TYR A 140 -15.62 -34.28 6.72
N ASP A 141 -15.84 -34.26 5.40
CA ASP A 141 -17.16 -34.47 4.76
C ASP A 141 -17.39 -35.91 4.26
N LEU A 142 -16.53 -36.85 4.66
CA LEU A 142 -16.67 -38.31 4.47
C LEU A 142 -16.84 -39.03 5.80
#